data_e5c182bc82858b332f1c6a7e0e06005a
#
_entry.id   e5c182bc82858b332f1c6a7e0e06005a
#
_cell.length_a   1.000
_cell.length_b   1.000
_cell.length_c   1.000
_cell.angle_alpha   90.00
_cell.angle_beta   90.00
_cell.angle_gamma   90.00
#
_symmetry.space_group_name_H-M   'P 1'
#
loop_
_entity.id
_entity.type
_entity.pdbx_description
1 polymer ?
#
loop_
_entity_poly.entity_id
_entity_poly.type
_entity_poly.pdbx_seq_one_letter_code
_entity_poly.pdbx_strand_id
1 'polypeptide(L)'
;DLPLTDAGMGNRVYFFARTVGAFLGGILLMKYSESKFYIYSVWIALAGLILMTISTNLWFILGCVAVFGIGYANLFSIIFSLSLKRVPEKANEVSALLIVGVSGGAVLPPILGVITDSFHSQLSAIIVLAIVWCYLIGIMRKIKTT
;
A
#
# COMPACT_ATOMS: atom_id res chain seq x y z
N ASP A 1 -2.56 15.83 18.84
CA ASP A 1 -3.02 16.46 17.58
C ASP A 1 -1.83 17.14 16.92
N LEU A 2 -1.39 16.63 15.77
CA LEU A 2 -0.34 17.26 14.97
C LEU A 2 -0.91 18.48 14.24
N PRO A 3 -0.16 19.59 14.15
CA PRO A 3 -0.56 20.74 13.36
C PRO A 3 -0.84 20.34 11.90
N LEU A 4 -1.80 21.03 11.25
CA LEU A 4 -2.16 20.75 9.84
C LEU A 4 -0.97 20.84 8.87
N THR A 5 0.03 21.66 9.20
CA THR A 5 1.29 21.78 8.47
C THR A 5 2.09 20.46 8.47
N ASP A 6 2.11 19.76 9.60
CA ASP A 6 2.86 18.52 9.78
C ASP A 6 2.14 17.33 9.10
N ALA A 7 0.81 17.32 9.09
CA ALA A 7 0.02 16.37 8.31
C ALA A 7 0.30 16.52 6.80
N GLY A 8 0.46 17.74 6.30
CA GLY A 8 0.86 18.03 4.93
C GLY A 8 2.28 17.52 4.59
N MET A 9 3.21 17.55 5.56
CA MET A 9 4.56 16.99 5.39
C MET A 9 4.51 15.47 5.25
N GLY A 10 3.71 14.78 6.03
CA GLY A 10 3.54 13.33 5.93
C GLY A 10 3.10 12.90 4.52
N ASN A 11 2.13 13.62 3.95
CA ASN A 11 1.64 13.35 2.61
C ASN A 11 2.74 13.55 1.54
N ARG A 12 3.52 14.63 1.64
CA ARG A 12 4.65 14.90 0.72
C ARG A 12 5.72 13.82 0.81
N VAL A 13 6.10 13.41 2.01
CA VAL A 13 7.09 12.34 2.23
C VAL A 13 6.57 11.02 1.67
N TYR A 14 5.30 10.69 1.89
CA TYR A 14 4.69 9.48 1.35
C TYR A 14 4.76 9.43 -0.18
N PHE A 15 4.29 10.48 -0.87
CA PHE A 15 4.27 10.48 -2.33
C PHE A 15 5.68 10.50 -2.93
N PHE A 16 6.61 11.23 -2.32
CA PHE A 16 8.01 11.22 -2.74
C PHE A 16 8.63 9.83 -2.59
N ALA A 17 8.51 9.23 -1.40
CA ALA A 17 9.01 7.89 -1.12
C ALA A 17 8.38 6.82 -2.03
N ARG A 18 7.07 6.92 -2.29
CA ARG A 18 6.35 6.06 -3.22
C ARG A 18 6.87 6.19 -4.65
N THR A 19 7.15 7.40 -5.11
CA THR A 19 7.69 7.64 -6.45
C THR A 19 9.09 7.03 -6.58
N VAL A 20 9.98 7.29 -5.62
CA VAL A 20 11.32 6.70 -5.59
C VAL A 20 11.23 5.17 -5.52
N GLY A 21 10.36 4.64 -4.65
CA GLY A 21 10.12 3.21 -4.51
C GLY A 21 9.60 2.56 -5.80
N ALA A 22 8.76 3.25 -6.57
CA ALA A 22 8.26 2.75 -7.85
C ALA A 22 9.39 2.64 -8.89
N PHE A 23 10.26 3.65 -8.99
CA PHE A 23 11.43 3.61 -9.88
C PHE A 23 12.41 2.50 -9.48
N LEU A 24 12.80 2.45 -8.21
CA LEU A 24 13.72 1.43 -7.71
C LEU A 24 13.13 0.02 -7.86
N GLY A 25 11.84 -0.13 -7.56
CA GLY A 25 11.14 -1.38 -7.71
C GLY A 25 11.02 -1.84 -9.15
N GLY A 26 10.83 -0.94 -10.11
CA GLY A 26 10.88 -1.26 -11.54
C GLY A 26 12.22 -1.87 -11.96
N ILE A 27 13.34 -1.29 -11.49
CA ILE A 27 14.69 -1.81 -11.74
C ILE A 27 14.90 -3.17 -11.06
N LEU A 28 14.44 -3.31 -9.81
CA LEU A 28 14.59 -4.54 -9.04
C LEU A 28 13.77 -5.69 -9.63
N LEU A 29 12.58 -5.41 -10.17
CA LEU A 29 11.73 -6.38 -10.85
C LEU A 29 12.36 -6.97 -12.12
N MET A 30 13.36 -6.31 -12.71
CA MET A 30 14.14 -6.89 -13.81
C MET A 30 15.06 -8.01 -13.34
N LYS A 31 15.43 -8.04 -12.04
CA LYS A 31 16.37 -9.01 -11.46
C LYS A 31 15.71 -10.05 -10.56
N TYR A 32 14.60 -9.72 -9.93
CA TYR A 32 13.92 -10.57 -8.97
C TYR A 32 12.57 -11.05 -9.49
N SER A 33 12.14 -12.24 -9.04
CA SER A 33 10.80 -12.73 -9.37
C SER A 33 9.71 -11.86 -8.74
N GLU A 34 8.66 -11.59 -9.50
CA GLU A 34 7.53 -10.76 -9.07
C GLU A 34 6.90 -11.27 -7.76
N SER A 35 6.75 -12.58 -7.62
CA SER A 35 6.18 -13.20 -6.42
C SER A 35 7.01 -12.93 -5.16
N LYS A 36 8.33 -13.06 -5.24
CA LYS A 36 9.22 -12.77 -4.10
C LYS A 36 9.21 -11.28 -3.79
N PHE A 37 9.27 -10.44 -4.81
CA PHE A 37 9.25 -8.99 -4.63
C PHE A 37 7.95 -8.52 -3.99
N TYR A 38 6.80 -9.10 -4.38
CA TYR A 38 5.51 -8.85 -3.74
C TYR A 38 5.55 -9.14 -2.24
N ILE A 39 6.06 -10.32 -1.86
CA ILE A 39 6.15 -10.73 -0.45
C ILE A 39 6.99 -9.74 0.36
N TYR A 40 8.17 -9.37 -0.14
CA TYR A 40 9.03 -8.38 0.54
C TYR A 40 8.37 -7.01 0.64
N SER A 41 7.72 -6.54 -0.43
CA SER A 41 7.01 -5.27 -0.45
C SER A 41 5.89 -5.21 0.59
N VAL A 42 5.09 -6.27 0.72
CA VAL A 42 4.03 -6.38 1.73
C VAL A 42 4.63 -6.30 3.16
N TRP A 43 5.72 -7.03 3.42
CA TRP A 43 6.34 -7.02 4.74
C TRP A 43 7.00 -5.68 5.07
N ILE A 44 7.68 -5.04 4.14
CA ILE A 44 8.28 -3.72 4.32
C ILE A 44 7.21 -2.67 4.64
N ALA A 45 6.13 -2.66 3.87
CA ALA A 45 5.05 -1.71 4.11
C ALA A 45 4.33 -2.00 5.45
N LEU A 46 4.10 -3.27 5.80
CA LEU A 46 3.53 -3.63 7.10
C LEU A 46 4.42 -3.19 8.26
N ALA A 47 5.73 -3.39 8.14
CA ALA A 47 6.68 -2.93 9.14
C ALA A 47 6.62 -1.40 9.32
N GLY A 48 6.59 -0.63 8.22
CA GLY A 48 6.41 0.82 8.26
C GLY A 48 5.13 1.23 9.00
N LEU A 49 4.01 0.55 8.70
CA LEU A 49 2.73 0.83 9.34
C LEU A 49 2.75 0.54 10.86
N ILE A 50 3.31 -0.61 11.27
CA ILE A 50 3.42 -0.97 12.69
C ILE A 50 4.35 -0.01 13.42
N LEU A 51 5.50 0.32 12.84
CA LEU A 51 6.45 1.22 13.46
C LEU A 51 5.89 2.63 13.68
N MET A 52 4.97 3.10 12.83
CA MET A 52 4.28 4.38 13.03
C MET A 52 3.48 4.43 14.34
N THR A 53 3.03 3.29 14.87
CA THR A 53 2.23 3.24 16.11
C THR A 53 3.07 3.28 17.38
N ILE A 54 4.39 3.10 17.28
CA ILE A 54 5.29 2.94 18.44
C ILE A 54 5.78 4.28 19.00
N SER A 55 5.87 5.32 18.15
CA SER A 55 6.48 6.59 18.52
C SER A 55 5.60 7.78 18.22
N THR A 56 5.72 8.81 19.07
CA THR A 56 5.08 10.12 18.87
C THR A 56 6.03 11.16 18.24
N ASN A 57 7.29 10.77 18.00
CA ASN A 57 8.26 11.67 17.39
C ASN A 57 7.97 11.87 15.90
N LEU A 58 7.76 13.13 15.49
CA LEU A 58 7.40 13.49 14.11
C LEU A 58 8.41 12.95 13.09
N TRP A 59 9.69 13.13 13.33
CA TRP A 59 10.73 12.70 12.39
C TRP A 59 10.79 11.17 12.22
N PHE A 60 10.56 10.45 13.31
CA PHE A 60 10.46 9.00 13.29
C PHE A 60 9.22 8.56 12.49
N ILE A 61 8.07 9.19 12.73
CA ILE A 61 6.83 8.90 11.98
C ILE A 61 7.03 9.18 10.49
N LEU A 62 7.66 10.29 10.10
CA LEU A 62 7.95 10.59 8.69
C LEU A 62 8.87 9.53 8.06
N GLY A 63 9.85 9.03 8.79
CA GLY A 63 10.68 7.91 8.35
C GLY A 63 9.86 6.64 8.11
N CYS A 64 8.94 6.30 9.02
CA CYS A 64 8.03 5.16 8.88
C CYS A 64 7.08 5.32 7.69
N VAL A 65 6.56 6.54 7.46
CA VAL A 65 5.75 6.89 6.28
C VAL A 65 6.53 6.65 5.00
N ALA A 66 7.81 7.02 4.95
CA ALA A 66 8.66 6.78 3.80
C ALA A 66 8.87 5.27 3.55
N VAL A 67 9.15 4.49 4.58
CA VAL A 67 9.28 3.02 4.50
C VAL A 67 7.99 2.39 4.00
N PHE A 68 6.84 2.81 4.52
CA PHE A 68 5.53 2.37 4.06
C PHE A 68 5.32 2.71 2.58
N GLY A 69 5.62 3.96 2.16
CA GLY A 69 5.50 4.42 0.79
C GLY A 69 6.33 3.60 -0.20
N ILE A 70 7.58 3.30 0.13
CA ILE A 70 8.46 2.45 -0.67
C ILE A 70 7.91 1.02 -0.80
N GLY A 71 7.50 0.41 0.32
CA GLY A 71 6.96 -0.94 0.32
C GLY A 71 5.65 -1.04 -0.47
N TYR A 72 4.78 -0.04 -0.37
CA TYR A 72 3.49 -0.02 -1.06
C TYR A 72 3.60 0.28 -2.56
N ALA A 73 4.67 0.95 -2.99
CA ALA A 73 4.81 1.55 -4.32
C ALA A 73 4.52 0.61 -5.49
N ASN A 74 4.96 -0.64 -5.40
CA ASN A 74 4.91 -1.59 -6.52
C ASN A 74 3.83 -2.67 -6.38
N LEU A 75 3.08 -2.71 -5.28
CA LEU A 75 2.11 -3.78 -5.02
C LEU A 75 1.06 -3.89 -6.13
N PHE A 76 0.50 -2.77 -6.57
CA PHE A 76 -0.50 -2.77 -7.64
C PHE A 76 0.09 -3.28 -8.96
N SER A 77 1.26 -2.79 -9.36
CA SER A 77 1.92 -3.17 -10.61
C SER A 77 2.24 -4.67 -10.65
N ILE A 78 2.65 -5.24 -9.51
CA ILE A 78 2.95 -6.66 -9.40
C ILE A 78 1.66 -7.50 -9.49
N ILE A 79 0.61 -7.11 -8.77
CA ILE A 79 -0.70 -7.79 -8.82
C ILE A 79 -1.23 -7.75 -10.26
N PHE A 80 -1.12 -6.60 -10.93
CA PHE A 80 -1.53 -6.41 -12.31
C PHE A 80 -0.79 -7.37 -13.24
N SER A 81 0.54 -7.38 -13.18
CA SER A 81 1.40 -8.27 -13.99
C SER A 81 1.09 -9.75 -13.76
N LEU A 82 1.03 -10.16 -12.48
CA LEU A 82 0.72 -11.55 -12.12
C LEU A 82 -0.67 -11.99 -12.58
N SER A 83 -1.66 -11.09 -12.51
CA SER A 83 -3.03 -11.37 -12.97
C SER A 83 -3.09 -11.60 -14.47
N LEU A 84 -2.42 -10.75 -15.27
CA LEU A 84 -2.36 -10.90 -16.72
C LEU A 84 -1.62 -12.17 -17.15
N LYS A 85 -0.56 -12.52 -16.44
CA LYS A 85 0.19 -13.76 -16.73
C LYS A 85 -0.61 -15.03 -16.45
N ARG A 86 -1.57 -14.97 -15.51
CA ARG A 86 -2.41 -16.11 -15.15
C ARG A 86 -3.50 -16.42 -16.17
N VAL A 87 -4.06 -15.41 -16.82
CA VAL A 87 -5.22 -15.55 -17.72
C VAL A 87 -5.00 -14.68 -18.97
N PRO A 88 -3.97 -14.98 -19.77
CA PRO A 88 -3.58 -14.14 -20.90
C PRO A 88 -4.69 -14.02 -21.96
N GLU A 89 -5.53 -15.06 -22.11
CA GLU A 89 -6.68 -15.04 -23.01
C GLU A 89 -7.78 -14.05 -22.62
N LYS A 90 -7.80 -13.61 -21.34
CA LYS A 90 -8.75 -12.62 -20.82
C LYS A 90 -8.06 -11.32 -20.36
N ALA A 91 -6.91 -11.01 -20.96
CA ALA A 91 -6.10 -9.87 -20.56
C ALA A 91 -6.87 -8.53 -20.55
N ASN A 92 -7.74 -8.31 -21.55
CA ASN A 92 -8.54 -7.08 -21.64
C ASN A 92 -9.56 -6.98 -20.51
N GLU A 93 -10.27 -8.06 -20.21
CA GLU A 93 -11.27 -8.10 -19.14
C GLU A 93 -10.62 -7.93 -17.76
N VAL A 94 -9.50 -8.62 -17.53
CA VAL A 94 -8.73 -8.52 -16.28
C VAL A 94 -8.16 -7.11 -16.10
N SER A 95 -7.63 -6.50 -17.16
CA SER A 95 -7.14 -5.13 -17.12
C SER A 95 -8.25 -4.14 -16.78
N ALA A 96 -9.42 -4.27 -17.41
CA ALA A 96 -10.56 -3.42 -17.11
C ALA A 96 -11.02 -3.54 -15.66
N LEU A 97 -11.12 -4.76 -15.11
CA LEU A 97 -11.47 -4.98 -13.71
C LEU A 97 -10.44 -4.39 -12.74
N LEU A 98 -9.15 -4.52 -13.04
CA LEU A 98 -8.09 -3.95 -12.21
C LEU A 98 -8.09 -2.42 -12.24
N ILE A 99 -8.36 -1.80 -13.39
CA ILE A 99 -8.50 -0.34 -13.51
C ILE A 99 -9.71 0.16 -12.72
N VAL A 100 -10.84 -0.53 -12.81
CA VAL A 100 -12.02 -0.23 -11.98
C VAL A 100 -11.67 -0.36 -10.48
N GLY A 101 -10.87 -1.37 -10.11
CA GLY A 101 -10.38 -1.54 -8.73
C GLY A 101 -9.54 -0.36 -8.23
N VAL A 102 -8.72 0.27 -9.10
CA VAL A 102 -7.96 1.49 -8.76
C VAL A 102 -8.88 2.65 -8.42
N SER A 103 -10.02 2.76 -9.10
CA SER A 103 -11.01 3.80 -8.83
C SER A 103 -11.59 3.69 -7.41
N GLY A 104 -11.59 2.49 -6.81
CA GLY A 104 -11.90 2.27 -5.40
C GLY A 104 -10.99 3.03 -4.45
N GLY A 105 -9.74 3.30 -4.86
CA GLY A 105 -8.80 4.14 -4.11
C GLY A 105 -9.27 5.60 -3.94
N ALA A 106 -10.14 6.10 -4.80
CA ALA A 106 -10.75 7.41 -4.65
C ALA A 106 -11.93 7.41 -3.67
N VAL A 107 -12.56 6.26 -3.46
CA VAL A 107 -13.74 6.10 -2.59
C VAL A 107 -13.34 5.82 -1.14
N LEU A 108 -12.24 5.11 -0.90
CA LEU A 108 -11.77 4.75 0.44
C LEU A 108 -11.47 5.94 1.35
N PRO A 109 -10.73 6.99 0.94
CA PRO A 109 -10.42 8.12 1.82
C PRO A 109 -11.66 8.85 2.35
N PRO A 110 -12.69 9.19 1.55
CA PRO A 110 -13.94 9.75 2.06
C PRO A 110 -14.64 8.84 3.08
N ILE A 111 -14.69 7.53 2.82
CA ILE A 111 -15.30 6.56 3.75
C ILE A 111 -14.53 6.52 5.06
N LEU A 112 -13.19 6.51 5.02
CA LEU A 112 -12.35 6.54 6.21
C LEU A 112 -12.57 7.84 7.01
N GLY A 113 -12.72 8.98 6.32
CA GLY A 113 -13.04 10.26 6.95
C GLY A 113 -14.35 10.20 7.73
N VAL A 114 -15.43 9.76 7.07
CA VAL A 114 -16.75 9.62 7.71
C VAL A 114 -16.73 8.67 8.91
N ILE A 115 -16.02 7.53 8.78
CA ILE A 115 -15.88 6.56 9.87
C ILE A 115 -15.11 7.18 11.05
N THR A 116 -13.99 7.86 10.78
CA THR A 116 -13.16 8.49 11.81
C THR A 116 -13.94 9.59 12.54
N ASP A 117 -14.69 10.40 11.81
CA ASP A 117 -15.51 11.48 12.38
C ASP A 117 -16.67 10.92 13.21
N SER A 118 -17.32 9.84 12.74
CA SER A 118 -18.46 9.22 13.43
C SER A 118 -18.05 8.56 14.76
N PHE A 119 -16.89 7.95 14.81
CA PHE A 119 -16.38 7.28 16.02
C PHE A 119 -15.48 8.15 16.88
N HIS A 120 -15.18 9.39 16.46
CA HIS A 120 -14.25 10.32 17.13
C HIS A 120 -12.92 9.65 17.54
N SER A 121 -12.49 8.66 16.76
CA SER A 121 -11.32 7.84 17.07
C SER A 121 -10.55 7.45 15.80
N GLN A 122 -9.25 7.71 15.79
CA GLN A 122 -8.36 7.27 14.74
C GLN A 122 -8.19 5.72 14.71
N LEU A 123 -8.56 5.03 15.80
CA LEU A 123 -8.53 3.57 15.87
C LEU A 123 -9.44 2.91 14.82
N SER A 124 -10.54 3.54 14.46
CA SER A 124 -11.45 3.06 13.43
C SER A 124 -10.77 2.96 12.05
N ALA A 125 -9.95 3.94 11.69
CA ALA A 125 -9.17 3.93 10.45
C ALA A 125 -8.10 2.81 10.48
N ILE A 126 -7.46 2.59 11.62
CA ILE A 126 -6.48 1.51 11.79
C ILE A 126 -7.12 0.14 11.60
N ILE A 127 -8.34 -0.08 12.12
CA ILE A 127 -9.07 -1.35 11.93
C ILE A 127 -9.34 -1.61 10.45
N VAL A 128 -9.80 -0.60 9.70
CA VAL A 128 -10.06 -0.75 8.27
C VAL A 128 -8.76 -1.07 7.51
N LEU A 129 -7.67 -0.38 7.84
CA LEU A 129 -6.35 -0.69 7.26
C LEU A 129 -5.90 -2.11 7.61
N ALA A 130 -6.12 -2.58 8.84
CA ALA A 130 -5.79 -3.95 9.24
C ALA A 130 -6.55 -4.99 8.40
N ILE A 131 -7.83 -4.75 8.10
CA ILE A 131 -8.64 -5.63 7.23
C ILE A 131 -8.03 -5.70 5.82
N VAL A 132 -7.66 -4.54 5.24
CA VAL A 132 -7.00 -4.48 3.93
C VAL A 132 -5.67 -5.25 3.95
N TRP A 133 -4.89 -5.14 5.02
CA TRP A 133 -3.63 -5.87 5.17
C TRP A 133 -3.84 -7.38 5.31
N CYS A 134 -4.86 -7.83 6.05
CA CYS A 134 -5.23 -9.25 6.11
C CYS A 134 -5.57 -9.80 4.73
N TYR A 135 -6.25 -9.02 3.90
CA TYR A 135 -6.55 -9.38 2.51
C TYR A 135 -5.28 -9.50 1.66
N LEU A 136 -4.36 -8.52 1.74
CA LEU A 136 -3.09 -8.55 1.01
C LEU A 136 -2.22 -9.75 1.42
N ILE A 137 -2.18 -10.09 2.71
CA ILE A 137 -1.49 -11.29 3.21
C ILE A 137 -2.17 -12.56 2.69
N GLY A 138 -3.49 -12.58 2.59
CA GLY A 138 -4.24 -13.68 1.98
C GLY A 138 -3.86 -13.93 0.52
N ILE A 139 -3.72 -12.86 -0.27
CA ILE A 139 -3.21 -12.93 -1.66
C ILE A 139 -1.78 -13.48 -1.69
N MET A 140 -0.93 -13.04 -0.76
CA MET A 140 0.46 -13.50 -0.65
C MET A 140 0.55 -15.04 -0.53
N ARG A 141 -0.35 -15.65 0.26
CA ARG A 141 -0.40 -17.11 0.40
C ARG A 141 -0.73 -17.81 -0.92
N LYS A 142 -1.67 -17.26 -1.69
CA LYS A 142 -2.04 -17.79 -3.02
C LYS A 142 -0.92 -17.64 -4.06
N ILE A 143 -0.15 -16.57 -3.98
CA ILE A 143 1.01 -16.33 -4.88
C ILE A 143 2.15 -17.29 -4.57
N LYS A 144 2.37 -17.64 -3.30
CA LYS A 144 3.45 -18.55 -2.87
C LYS A 144 3.19 -20.00 -3.24
N THR A 145 1.94 -20.40 -3.40
CA THR A 145 1.53 -21.79 -3.72
C THR A 145 1.47 -22.08 -5.22
N THR A 146 1.80 -21.12 -6.05
CA THR A 146 1.88 -21.24 -7.52
C THR A 146 3.30 -21.02 -7.99
#